data_501e1aa082f36279d8d0850bd4c698ae
#
_entry.id   501e1aa082f36279d8d0850bd4c698ae
#
_cell.length_a   1.000
_cell.length_b   1.000
_cell.length_c   1.000
_cell.angle_alpha   90.00
_cell.angle_beta   90.00
_cell.angle_gamma   90.00
#
_symmetry.space_group_name_H-M   'P 1'
#
loop_
_entity.id
_entity.type
_entity.pdbx_description
1 polymer ?
#
loop_
_entity_poly.entity_id
_entity_poly.type
_entity_poly.pdbx_seq_one_letter_code
_entity_poly.pdbx_strand_id
1 'polypeptide(L)'
;MSEPTKPEVDVPRGDAPTELTVRDLVVGDGAEAKPGMVARVHYVGVTFASGKEFDTSWDRDQPFKFALGGGRAVKGFDRGVRGMRVGGRREIIVPPRLGYGKQSPSPLIPPGSTLVFVVDLLSV
;
A
#
# COMPACT_ATOMS: atom_id res chain seq x y z
N MET A 1 -0.66 13.87 -20.59
CA MET A 1 -0.98 13.10 -19.38
C MET A 1 -0.14 13.58 -18.24
N SER A 2 -0.75 13.95 -17.15
CA SER A 2 0.01 14.35 -15.95
C SER A 2 0.48 13.11 -15.20
N GLU A 3 1.66 13.21 -14.63
CA GLU A 3 2.15 12.17 -13.73
C GLU A 3 1.35 12.18 -12.43
N PRO A 4 1.22 11.03 -11.76
CA PRO A 4 0.57 11.00 -10.46
C PRO A 4 1.36 11.82 -9.44
N THR A 5 0.65 12.41 -8.51
CA THR A 5 1.22 13.18 -7.41
C THR A 5 0.86 12.51 -6.09
N LYS A 6 1.64 12.81 -5.05
CA LYS A 6 1.43 12.25 -3.71
C LYS A 6 -0.01 12.48 -3.25
N PRO A 7 -0.77 11.42 -2.95
CA PRO A 7 -2.13 11.57 -2.47
C PRO A 7 -2.18 11.93 -1.00
N GLU A 8 -3.28 12.55 -0.59
CA GLU A 8 -3.66 12.57 0.81
C GLU A 8 -4.41 11.27 1.11
N VAL A 9 -4.14 10.68 2.27
CA VAL A 9 -4.80 9.44 2.67
C VAL A 9 -5.92 9.75 3.63
N ASP A 10 -7.16 9.50 3.20
CA ASP A 10 -8.34 9.62 4.04
C ASP A 10 -8.64 8.26 4.65
N VAL A 11 -8.41 8.15 5.97
CA VAL A 11 -8.72 6.90 6.67
C VAL A 11 -10.24 6.76 6.79
N PRO A 12 -10.80 5.61 6.38
CA PRO A 12 -12.24 5.39 6.54
C PRO A 12 -12.68 5.49 7.99
N ARG A 13 -13.89 5.97 8.20
CA ARG A 13 -14.47 6.07 9.54
C ARG A 13 -14.97 4.71 10.01
N GLY A 14 -15.04 4.55 11.33
CA GLY A 14 -15.55 3.35 11.96
C GLY A 14 -14.43 2.41 12.37
N ASP A 15 -14.80 1.17 12.62
CA ASP A 15 -13.85 0.15 13.07
C ASP A 15 -12.93 -0.29 11.93
N ALA A 16 -11.68 -0.59 12.27
CA ALA A 16 -10.74 -1.12 11.30
C ALA A 16 -11.22 -2.47 10.77
N PRO A 17 -11.13 -2.71 9.45
CA PRO A 17 -11.45 -4.02 8.90
C PRO A 17 -10.57 -5.11 9.51
N THR A 18 -11.15 -6.29 9.71
CA THR A 18 -10.41 -7.46 10.22
C THR A 18 -9.79 -8.27 9.09
N GLU A 19 -10.20 -8.00 7.85
CA GLU A 19 -9.68 -8.66 6.66
C GLU A 19 -8.95 -7.67 5.76
N LEU A 20 -8.05 -8.19 4.92
CA LEU A 20 -7.41 -7.37 3.89
C LEU A 20 -8.50 -6.77 2.99
N THR A 21 -8.49 -5.45 2.88
CA THR A 21 -9.52 -4.71 2.14
C THR A 21 -8.84 -3.86 1.08
N VAL A 22 -9.30 -3.95 -0.16
CA VAL A 22 -8.78 -3.14 -1.26
C VAL A 22 -9.91 -2.35 -1.90
N ARG A 23 -9.59 -1.12 -2.32
CA ARG A 23 -10.54 -0.27 -3.02
C ARG A 23 -9.78 0.50 -4.10
N ASP A 24 -10.18 0.33 -5.35
CA ASP A 24 -9.57 1.08 -6.45
C ASP A 24 -10.07 2.51 -6.46
N LEU A 25 -9.14 3.46 -6.34
CA LEU A 25 -9.42 4.88 -6.45
C LEU A 25 -9.34 5.32 -7.92
N VAL A 26 -8.41 4.73 -8.65
CA VAL A 26 -8.29 4.88 -10.10
C VAL A 26 -7.96 3.49 -10.65
N VAL A 27 -8.73 3.04 -11.63
CA VAL A 27 -8.42 1.80 -12.33
C VAL A 27 -7.53 2.14 -13.51
N GLY A 28 -6.30 1.58 -13.51
CA GLY A 28 -5.38 1.76 -14.62
C GLY A 28 -5.81 0.98 -15.86
N ASP A 29 -5.24 1.33 -16.99
CA ASP A 29 -5.51 0.64 -18.25
C ASP A 29 -4.30 -0.12 -18.81
N GLY A 30 -3.20 -0.13 -18.05
CA GLY A 30 -1.99 -0.84 -18.45
C GLY A 30 -1.98 -2.31 -18.06
N ALA A 31 -0.78 -2.88 -18.07
CA ALA A 31 -0.59 -4.30 -17.72
C ALA A 31 -1.00 -4.59 -16.28
N GLU A 32 -1.53 -5.80 -16.08
CA GLU A 32 -1.96 -6.26 -14.75
C GLU A 32 -0.79 -6.81 -13.96
N ALA A 33 -0.72 -6.46 -12.68
CA ALA A 33 0.30 -6.97 -11.75
C ALA A 33 -0.05 -8.39 -11.31
N LYS A 34 0.86 -9.34 -11.61
CA LYS A 34 0.67 -10.76 -11.29
C LYS A 34 1.85 -11.28 -10.47
N PRO A 35 1.65 -12.32 -9.64
CA PRO A 35 2.76 -12.92 -8.90
C PRO A 35 3.93 -13.30 -9.81
N GLY A 36 5.15 -13.06 -9.33
CA GLY A 36 6.38 -13.29 -10.09
C GLY A 36 6.86 -12.08 -10.88
N MET A 37 6.00 -11.09 -11.11
CA MET A 37 6.40 -9.85 -11.77
C MET A 37 7.08 -8.90 -10.79
N VAL A 38 7.95 -8.03 -11.29
CA VAL A 38 8.55 -6.98 -10.49
C VAL A 38 7.70 -5.71 -10.64
N ALA A 39 7.07 -5.31 -9.54
CA ALA A 39 6.25 -4.12 -9.51
C ALA A 39 7.08 -2.91 -9.07
N ARG A 40 6.81 -1.76 -9.67
CA ARG A 40 7.40 -0.49 -9.31
C ARG A 40 6.27 0.45 -8.94
N VAL A 41 6.26 0.91 -7.70
CA VAL A 41 5.13 1.65 -7.13
C VAL A 41 5.60 2.89 -6.38
N HIS A 42 4.72 3.89 -6.31
CA HIS A 42 4.77 4.89 -5.26
C HIS A 42 3.70 4.57 -4.23
N TYR A 43 3.97 4.89 -2.97
CA TYR A 43 3.00 4.62 -1.92
C TYR A 43 3.08 5.63 -0.78
N VAL A 44 1.98 5.75 -0.06
CA VAL A 44 1.89 6.41 1.23
C VAL A 44 1.30 5.42 2.21
N GLY A 45 1.91 5.27 3.38
CA GLY A 45 1.39 4.43 4.46
C GLY A 45 1.07 5.25 5.69
N VAL A 46 -0.12 5.04 6.25
CA VAL A 46 -0.56 5.66 7.49
C VAL A 46 -1.11 4.57 8.42
N THR A 47 -1.13 4.84 9.73
CA THR A 47 -1.82 3.94 10.66
C THR A 47 -3.31 4.28 10.67
N PHE A 48 -4.15 3.25 10.70
CA PHE A 48 -5.60 3.43 10.70
C PHE A 48 -6.07 4.23 11.92
N ALA A 49 -5.50 3.94 13.10
CA ALA A 49 -5.95 4.54 14.35
C ALA A 49 -5.66 6.04 14.43
N SER A 50 -4.53 6.50 13.89
CA SER A 50 -4.11 7.90 14.02
C SER A 50 -4.18 8.70 12.71
N GLY A 51 -4.16 8.01 11.57
CA GLY A 51 -4.04 8.67 10.27
C GLY A 51 -2.68 9.28 10.01
N LYS A 52 -1.72 9.06 10.91
CA LYS A 52 -0.37 9.61 10.74
C LYS A 52 0.46 8.78 9.79
N GLU A 53 1.17 9.47 8.92
CA GLU A 53 2.08 8.86 7.95
C GLU A 53 3.27 8.25 8.68
N PHE A 54 3.59 6.99 8.33
CA PHE A 54 4.78 6.33 8.87
C PHE A 54 5.83 6.08 7.78
N ASP A 55 5.44 6.07 6.53
CA ASP A 55 6.38 5.88 5.41
C ASP A 55 5.73 6.34 4.11
N THR A 56 6.57 6.81 3.18
CA THR A 56 6.15 7.14 1.83
C THR A 56 7.35 7.13 0.89
N SER A 57 7.15 6.60 -0.30
CA SER A 57 8.17 6.65 -1.36
C SER A 57 8.22 8.01 -2.04
N TRP A 58 7.15 8.80 -1.97
CA TRP A 58 7.07 10.10 -2.64
C TRP A 58 8.10 11.09 -2.11
N ASP A 59 8.31 11.09 -0.78
CA ASP A 59 9.25 12.04 -0.16
C ASP A 59 10.70 11.73 -0.51
N ARG A 60 11.00 10.48 -0.86
CA ARG A 60 12.32 10.07 -1.34
C ARG A 60 12.49 10.29 -2.83
N ASP A 61 11.42 10.65 -3.52
CA ASP A 61 11.38 10.75 -4.99
C ASP A 61 11.96 9.51 -5.68
N GLN A 62 11.72 8.35 -5.07
CA GLN A 62 12.23 7.07 -5.55
C GLN A 62 11.18 6.00 -5.38
N PRO A 63 10.63 5.48 -6.49
CA PRO A 63 9.67 4.40 -6.42
C PRO A 63 10.24 3.14 -5.77
N PHE A 64 9.38 2.40 -5.11
CA PHE A 64 9.72 1.13 -4.50
C PHE A 64 9.54 0.01 -5.52
N LYS A 65 10.58 -0.80 -5.70
CA LYS A 65 10.56 -1.98 -6.58
C LYS A 65 10.54 -3.23 -5.73
N PHE A 66 9.65 -4.15 -6.05
CA PHE A 66 9.60 -5.45 -5.36
C PHE A 66 8.99 -6.51 -6.26
N ALA A 67 9.45 -7.75 -6.07
CA ALA A 67 8.87 -8.90 -6.76
C ALA A 67 7.59 -9.32 -6.03
N LEU A 68 6.48 -9.39 -6.76
CA LEU A 68 5.21 -9.85 -6.21
C LEU A 68 5.32 -11.32 -5.79
N GLY A 69 5.03 -11.59 -4.53
CA GLY A 69 5.20 -12.91 -3.93
C GLY A 69 6.59 -13.18 -3.41
N GLY A 70 7.52 -12.22 -3.53
CA GLY A 70 8.92 -12.41 -3.13
C GLY A 70 9.23 -12.20 -1.65
N GLY A 71 8.26 -11.77 -0.85
CA GLY A 71 8.46 -11.58 0.60
C GLY A 71 9.17 -10.30 1.00
N ARG A 72 9.41 -9.38 0.09
CA ARG A 72 10.10 -8.12 0.36
C ARG A 72 9.22 -7.08 1.03
N ALA A 73 7.93 -7.09 0.72
CA ALA A 73 6.95 -6.20 1.33
C ALA A 73 6.13 -6.97 2.34
N VAL A 74 5.47 -6.26 3.28
CA VAL A 74 4.54 -6.94 4.18
C VAL A 74 3.46 -7.65 3.38
N LYS A 75 2.97 -8.78 3.90
CA LYS A 75 2.08 -9.67 3.15
C LYS A 75 0.85 -8.96 2.60
N GLY A 76 0.23 -8.10 3.40
CA GLY A 76 -0.97 -7.38 2.98
C GLY A 76 -0.71 -6.40 1.86
N PHE A 77 0.45 -5.74 1.86
CA PHE A 77 0.86 -4.84 0.78
C PHE A 77 1.04 -5.63 -0.51
N ASP A 78 1.82 -6.71 -0.44
CA ASP A 78 2.09 -7.58 -1.59
C ASP A 78 0.78 -8.11 -2.19
N ARG A 79 -0.07 -8.69 -1.35
CA ARG A 79 -1.37 -9.23 -1.81
C ARG A 79 -2.30 -8.15 -2.33
N GLY A 80 -2.26 -6.97 -1.73
CA GLY A 80 -3.12 -5.85 -2.12
C GLY A 80 -2.78 -5.26 -3.48
N VAL A 81 -1.50 -5.29 -3.86
CA VAL A 81 -1.05 -4.77 -5.17
C VAL A 81 -1.41 -5.72 -6.31
N ARG A 82 -1.52 -7.02 -6.04
CA ARG A 82 -1.86 -8.00 -7.07
C ARG A 82 -3.20 -7.64 -7.71
N GLY A 83 -3.24 -7.68 -9.02
CA GLY A 83 -4.45 -7.35 -9.78
C GLY A 83 -4.57 -5.88 -10.15
N MET A 84 -3.71 -5.00 -9.61
CA MET A 84 -3.68 -3.62 -10.08
C MET A 84 -3.21 -3.57 -11.53
N ARG A 85 -3.64 -2.54 -12.25
CA ARG A 85 -3.13 -2.24 -13.58
C ARG A 85 -2.26 -1.01 -13.54
N VAL A 86 -1.24 -0.97 -14.39
CA VAL A 86 -0.36 0.20 -14.51
C VAL A 86 -1.20 1.44 -14.78
N GLY A 87 -0.92 2.52 -14.07
CA GLY A 87 -1.71 3.75 -14.10
C GLY A 87 -2.80 3.81 -13.05
N GLY A 88 -3.01 2.71 -12.30
CA GLY A 88 -4.02 2.65 -11.25
C GLY A 88 -3.53 3.18 -9.92
N ARG A 89 -4.50 3.53 -9.08
CA ARG A 89 -4.29 3.93 -7.67
C ARG A 89 -5.25 3.13 -6.80
N ARG A 90 -4.73 2.50 -5.76
CA ARG A 90 -5.52 1.60 -4.91
C ARG A 90 -5.26 1.90 -3.44
N GLU A 91 -6.34 1.92 -2.65
CA GLU A 91 -6.27 1.93 -1.20
C GLU A 91 -6.25 0.49 -0.71
N ILE A 92 -5.29 0.18 0.17
CA ILE A 92 -5.12 -1.15 0.74
C ILE A 92 -5.13 -1.02 2.25
N ILE A 93 -6.10 -1.66 2.93
CA ILE A 93 -6.16 -1.68 4.39
C ILE A 93 -5.68 -3.04 4.85
N VAL A 94 -4.60 -3.03 5.63
CA VAL A 94 -3.87 -4.22 6.04
C VAL A 94 -4.09 -4.48 7.52
N PRO A 95 -4.79 -5.58 7.88
CA PRO A 95 -4.94 -5.93 9.29
C PRO A 95 -3.59 -6.36 9.87
N PRO A 96 -3.43 -6.31 11.23
CA PRO A 96 -2.13 -6.59 11.85
C PRO A 96 -1.51 -7.93 11.44
N ARG A 97 -2.30 -9.00 11.31
CA ARG A 97 -1.78 -10.32 10.95
C ARG A 97 -1.12 -10.39 9.58
N LEU A 98 -1.44 -9.45 8.70
CA LEU A 98 -0.84 -9.34 7.36
C LEU A 98 0.12 -8.15 7.26
N GLY A 99 0.30 -7.41 8.35
CA GLY A 99 1.26 -6.32 8.49
C GLY A 99 2.39 -6.71 9.42
N TYR A 100 2.60 -5.93 10.47
CA TYR A 100 3.67 -6.17 11.43
C TYR A 100 3.22 -6.93 12.68
N GLY A 101 1.94 -7.29 12.78
CA GLY A 101 1.42 -8.02 13.93
C GLY A 101 1.63 -7.25 15.22
N LYS A 102 2.21 -7.91 16.21
CA LYS A 102 2.53 -7.30 17.50
C LYS A 102 3.89 -6.58 17.52
N GLN A 103 4.63 -6.64 16.41
CA GLN A 103 5.90 -5.95 16.29
C GLN A 103 5.70 -4.47 16.03
N SER A 104 6.66 -3.68 16.48
CA SER A 104 6.70 -2.25 16.22
C SER A 104 8.03 -1.93 15.54
N PRO A 105 8.09 -1.95 14.20
CA PRO A 105 9.35 -1.69 13.49
C PRO A 105 9.80 -0.23 13.60
N SER A 106 8.91 0.63 14.06
CA SER A 106 9.15 2.07 14.18
C SER A 106 8.26 2.63 15.28
N PRO A 107 8.69 3.70 15.98
CA PRO A 107 7.81 4.38 16.95
C PRO A 107 6.51 4.91 16.32
N LEU A 108 6.50 5.07 15.00
CA LEU A 108 5.33 5.55 14.26
C LEU A 108 4.27 4.45 14.05
N ILE A 109 4.63 3.19 14.30
CA ILE A 109 3.75 2.04 14.10
C ILE A 109 3.62 1.30 15.43
N PRO A 110 2.61 1.64 16.26
CA PRO A 110 2.39 0.90 17.51
C PRO A 110 2.11 -0.58 17.27
N PRO A 111 2.42 -1.47 18.24
CA PRO A 111 2.08 -2.89 18.11
C PRO A 111 0.58 -3.08 17.83
N GLY A 112 0.26 -4.05 16.97
CA GLY A 112 -1.13 -4.34 16.63
C GLY A 112 -1.79 -3.33 15.70
N SER A 113 -1.02 -2.51 15.00
CA SER A 113 -1.57 -1.49 14.10
C SER A 113 -2.18 -2.09 12.84
N THR A 114 -3.36 -1.59 12.48
CA THR A 114 -3.90 -1.73 11.12
C THR A 114 -3.29 -0.62 10.28
N LEU A 115 -2.85 -0.96 9.07
CA LEU A 115 -2.15 -0.04 8.18
C LEU A 115 -3.05 0.31 6.99
N VAL A 116 -2.94 1.55 6.51
CA VAL A 116 -3.62 1.98 5.29
C VAL A 116 -2.57 2.46 4.32
N PHE A 117 -2.53 1.85 3.14
CA PHE A 117 -1.65 2.27 2.06
C PHE A 117 -2.47 2.81 0.91
N VAL A 118 -1.96 3.85 0.26
CA VAL A 118 -2.44 4.26 -1.06
C VAL A 118 -1.28 4.07 -2.02
N VAL A 119 -1.50 3.23 -3.03
CA VAL A 119 -0.46 2.73 -3.93
C VAL A 119 -0.76 3.15 -5.36
N ASP A 120 0.23 3.71 -6.02
CA ASP A 120 0.21 3.98 -7.46
C ASP A 120 1.12 2.99 -8.17
N LEU A 121 0.58 2.21 -9.10
CA LEU A 121 1.37 1.25 -9.87
C LEU A 121 1.94 1.94 -11.10
N LEU A 122 3.27 2.00 -11.17
CA LEU A 122 3.99 2.71 -12.23
C LEU A 122 4.42 1.79 -13.37
N SER A 123 4.83 0.57 -13.03
CA SER A 123 5.25 -0.43 -14.03
C SER A 123 5.25 -1.84 -13.41
N VAL A 124 5.22 -2.82 -14.28
CA VAL A 124 5.37 -4.25 -13.92
C VAL A 124 6.24 -4.96 -14.92
#